data_290c2864ac6248bd86ceb5df9c626ff0
#
_entry.id   290c2864ac6248bd86ceb5df9c626ff0
#
_cell.length_a   1.000
_cell.length_b   1.000
_cell.length_c   1.000
_cell.angle_alpha   90.00
_cell.angle_beta   90.00
_cell.angle_gamma   90.00
#
_symmetry.space_group_name_H-M   'P 1'
#
loop_
_entity.id
_entity.type
_entity.pdbx_description
1 polymer ?
#
loop_
_entity_poly.entity_id
_entity_poly.type
_entity_poly.pdbx_seq_one_letter_code
_entity_poly.pdbx_strand_id
1 'polypeptide(L)'
;MDRYDLFEVAAARREARALPYAGALTPVEAYQLLSEGSAVIVDVRTRPEWEFVGHVEDAPLIEWKSYGAPHPDPAFVDKLAARFPKDAAILLLCRSGVRSHHAATAAAQAGFTRVYNVLEGFEGDQDEEGRRGTLGGWRHAGLPWTQH
;
A
#
# COMPACT_ATOMS: atom_id res chain seq x y z
N MET A 1 15.06 0.43 -14.43
CA MET A 1 15.11 1.56 -13.47
C MET A 1 15.55 1.00 -12.11
N ASP A 2 16.55 1.60 -11.53
CA ASP A 2 17.03 1.14 -10.24
C ASP A 2 16.21 1.74 -9.07
N ARG A 3 16.49 1.31 -7.84
CA ARG A 3 15.72 1.73 -6.66
C ARG A 3 15.76 3.22 -6.37
N TYR A 4 16.87 3.90 -6.69
CA TYR A 4 16.98 5.32 -6.44
C TYR A 4 16.08 6.10 -7.38
N ASP A 5 16.02 5.68 -8.64
CA ASP A 5 15.14 6.30 -9.63
C ASP A 5 13.66 6.11 -9.24
N LEU A 6 13.31 4.94 -8.69
CA LEU A 6 11.93 4.68 -8.24
C LEU A 6 11.53 5.57 -7.06
N PHE A 7 12.42 5.77 -6.10
CA PHE A 7 12.14 6.69 -5.00
C PHE A 7 12.05 8.14 -5.49
N GLU A 8 12.84 8.52 -6.47
CA GLU A 8 12.74 9.84 -7.10
C GLU A 8 11.42 10.01 -7.86
N VAL A 9 10.98 8.99 -8.58
CA VAL A 9 9.68 8.99 -9.26
C VAL A 9 8.55 9.14 -8.23
N ALA A 10 8.63 8.41 -7.13
CA ALA A 10 7.63 8.50 -6.06
C ALA A 10 7.59 9.91 -5.45
N ALA A 11 8.75 10.51 -5.21
CA ALA A 11 8.85 11.86 -4.68
C ALA A 11 8.31 12.90 -5.66
N ALA A 12 8.54 12.71 -6.97
CA ALA A 12 7.98 13.59 -7.99
C ALA A 12 6.45 13.56 -7.99
N ARG A 13 5.85 12.37 -7.77
CA ARG A 13 4.40 12.24 -7.63
C ARG A 13 3.88 12.93 -6.38
N ARG A 14 4.65 12.89 -5.28
CA ARG A 14 4.33 13.62 -4.06
C ARG A 14 4.17 15.10 -4.36
N GLU A 15 5.13 15.70 -5.05
CA GLU A 15 5.09 17.12 -5.39
C GLU A 15 3.92 17.43 -6.33
N ALA A 16 3.77 16.62 -7.40
CA ALA A 16 2.73 16.86 -8.41
C ALA A 16 1.30 16.74 -7.84
N ARG A 17 1.10 15.88 -6.83
CA ARG A 17 -0.21 15.61 -6.26
C ARG A 17 -0.41 16.20 -4.86
N ALA A 18 0.58 16.92 -4.34
CA ALA A 18 0.58 17.47 -2.97
C ALA A 18 0.24 16.41 -1.92
N LEU A 19 0.94 15.27 -1.97
CA LEU A 19 0.71 14.18 -1.04
C LEU A 19 1.32 14.48 0.33
N PRO A 20 0.62 14.14 1.43
CA PRO A 20 1.13 14.39 2.79
C PRO A 20 2.13 13.32 3.29
N TYR A 21 2.54 12.38 2.45
CA TYR A 21 3.50 11.34 2.76
C TYR A 21 4.58 11.27 1.67
N ALA A 22 5.53 10.35 1.78
CA ALA A 22 6.76 10.39 0.97
C ALA A 22 6.57 10.26 -0.53
N GLY A 23 5.52 9.60 -0.99
CA GLY A 23 5.25 9.49 -2.41
C GLY A 23 4.32 8.33 -2.76
N ALA A 24 4.22 8.03 -4.05
CA ALA A 24 3.33 7.00 -4.56
C ALA A 24 4.03 6.18 -5.66
N LEU A 25 3.70 4.89 -5.70
CA LEU A 25 4.31 3.93 -6.62
C LEU A 25 3.23 3.08 -7.27
N THR A 26 3.43 2.73 -8.54
CA THR A 26 2.55 1.76 -9.20
C THR A 26 2.84 0.36 -8.67
N PRO A 27 1.94 -0.62 -8.89
CA PRO A 27 2.20 -1.99 -8.45
C PRO A 27 3.51 -2.57 -8.97
N VAL A 28 3.86 -2.35 -10.25
CA VAL A 28 5.10 -2.86 -10.84
C VAL A 28 6.32 -2.23 -10.17
N GLU A 29 6.30 -0.93 -9.93
CA GLU A 29 7.37 -0.22 -9.25
C GLU A 29 7.52 -0.70 -7.79
N ALA A 30 6.38 -0.87 -7.10
CA ALA A 30 6.38 -1.37 -5.72
C ALA A 30 6.98 -2.78 -5.65
N TYR A 31 6.60 -3.64 -6.58
CA TYR A 31 7.14 -5.00 -6.63
C TYR A 31 8.65 -5.01 -6.87
N GLN A 32 9.15 -4.13 -7.72
CA GLN A 32 10.58 -4.01 -7.95
C GLN A 32 11.33 -3.68 -6.65
N LEU A 33 10.85 -2.68 -5.90
CA LEU A 33 11.46 -2.31 -4.62
C LEU A 33 11.37 -3.43 -3.59
N LEU A 34 10.25 -4.13 -3.53
CA LEU A 34 10.07 -5.27 -2.64
C LEU A 34 11.06 -6.39 -2.98
N SER A 35 11.18 -6.73 -4.27
CA SER A 35 12.05 -7.80 -4.75
C SER A 35 13.52 -7.53 -4.48
N GLU A 36 13.93 -6.27 -4.53
CA GLU A 36 15.30 -5.85 -4.26
C GLU A 36 15.60 -5.75 -2.77
N GLY A 37 14.61 -5.91 -1.90
CA GLY A 37 14.78 -5.72 -0.47
C GLY A 37 14.93 -4.27 -0.06
N SER A 38 14.53 -3.32 -0.93
CA SER A 38 14.65 -1.87 -0.68
C SER A 38 13.49 -1.30 0.10
N ALA A 39 12.37 -2.02 0.17
CA ALA A 39 11.16 -1.61 0.87
C ALA A 39 10.37 -2.84 1.31
N VAL A 40 9.47 -2.64 2.27
CA VAL A 40 8.51 -3.67 2.70
C VAL A 40 7.11 -3.26 2.29
N ILE A 41 6.23 -4.23 2.05
CA ILE A 41 4.82 -3.98 1.78
C ILE A 41 4.01 -4.34 3.02
N VAL A 42 3.14 -3.44 3.45
CA VAL A 42 2.16 -3.69 4.52
C VAL A 42 0.77 -3.61 3.91
N ASP A 43 -0.01 -4.68 4.08
CA ASP A 43 -1.39 -4.74 3.62
C ASP A 43 -2.27 -4.11 4.70
N VAL A 44 -3.03 -3.08 4.33
CA VAL A 44 -3.90 -2.36 5.28
C VAL A 44 -5.38 -2.69 5.06
N ARG A 45 -5.66 -3.71 4.24
CA ARG A 45 -7.03 -4.19 4.01
C ARG A 45 -7.56 -4.93 5.22
N THR A 46 -8.76 -5.47 5.11
CA THR A 46 -9.35 -6.30 6.16
C THR A 46 -8.88 -7.75 6.03
N ARG A 47 -8.96 -8.49 7.14
CA ARG A 47 -8.60 -9.91 7.14
C ARG A 47 -9.43 -10.74 6.15
N PRO A 48 -10.75 -10.55 6.00
CA PRO A 48 -11.49 -11.27 4.97
C PRO A 48 -10.96 -11.04 3.56
N GLU A 49 -10.57 -9.81 3.22
CA GLU A 49 -9.96 -9.54 1.92
C GLU A 49 -8.65 -10.30 1.77
N TRP A 50 -7.81 -10.24 2.82
CA TRP A 50 -6.50 -10.89 2.84
C TRP A 50 -6.62 -12.40 2.64
N GLU A 51 -7.59 -13.04 3.32
CA GLU A 51 -7.78 -14.48 3.26
C GLU A 51 -8.51 -14.96 1.99
N PHE A 52 -9.58 -14.25 1.59
CA PHE A 52 -10.48 -14.74 0.55
C PHE A 52 -10.23 -14.15 -0.84
N VAL A 53 -9.80 -12.91 -0.92
CA VAL A 53 -9.48 -12.29 -2.20
C VAL A 53 -8.05 -12.64 -2.63
N GLY A 54 -7.17 -12.83 -1.66
CA GLY A 54 -5.77 -13.09 -1.87
C GLY A 54 -4.91 -11.97 -1.31
N HIS A 55 -3.61 -12.20 -1.26
CA HIS A 55 -2.66 -11.23 -0.69
C HIS A 55 -1.27 -11.41 -1.30
N VAL A 56 -0.42 -10.41 -1.10
CA VAL A 56 0.99 -10.50 -1.48
C VAL A 56 1.70 -11.35 -0.43
N GLU A 57 2.42 -12.37 -0.87
CA GLU A 57 3.13 -13.27 0.05
C GLU A 57 4.16 -12.47 0.87
N ASP A 58 4.29 -12.81 2.15
CA ASP A 58 5.17 -12.15 3.10
C ASP A 58 4.82 -10.70 3.45
N ALA A 59 3.72 -10.16 2.93
CA ALA A 59 3.23 -8.84 3.33
C ALA A 59 2.41 -8.98 4.61
N PRO A 60 2.84 -8.37 5.73
CA PRO A 60 2.06 -8.43 6.96
C PRO A 60 0.76 -7.65 6.81
N LEU A 61 -0.28 -8.14 7.49
CA LEU A 61 -1.58 -7.48 7.53
C LEU A 61 -1.64 -6.62 8.80
N ILE A 62 -1.81 -5.30 8.60
CA ILE A 62 -2.10 -4.37 9.69
C ILE A 62 -3.31 -3.56 9.22
N GLU A 63 -4.49 -3.93 9.68
CA GLU A 63 -5.72 -3.32 9.19
C GLU A 63 -5.81 -1.83 9.52
N TRP A 64 -6.08 -1.02 8.51
CA TRP A 64 -6.40 0.38 8.70
C TRP A 64 -7.77 0.53 9.36
N LYS A 65 -8.72 -0.30 8.91
CA LYS A 65 -10.08 -0.30 9.41
C LYS A 65 -10.58 -1.74 9.35
N SER A 66 -11.04 -2.27 10.47
CA SER A 66 -11.55 -3.63 10.54
C SER A 66 -12.84 -3.79 9.75
N TYR A 67 -13.08 -4.99 9.25
CA TYR A 67 -14.30 -5.30 8.50
C TYR A 67 -15.53 -4.95 9.33
N GLY A 68 -16.42 -4.14 8.75
CA GLY A 68 -17.65 -3.71 9.42
C GLY A 68 -17.48 -2.60 10.45
N ALA A 69 -16.26 -2.18 10.75
CA ALA A 69 -16.04 -1.11 11.71
C ALA A 69 -16.44 0.26 11.12
N PRO A 70 -17.03 1.15 11.93
CA PRO A 70 -17.46 2.46 11.43
C PRO A 70 -16.31 3.44 11.23
N HIS A 71 -15.17 3.24 11.92
CA HIS A 71 -14.04 4.16 11.90
C HIS A 71 -12.72 3.41 11.77
N PRO A 72 -11.65 4.08 11.29
CA PRO A 72 -10.31 3.49 11.31
C PRO A 72 -9.88 3.08 12.71
N ASP A 73 -8.99 2.08 12.78
CA ASP A 73 -8.44 1.61 14.04
C ASP A 73 -7.52 2.70 14.64
N PRO A 74 -7.85 3.24 15.82
CA PRO A 74 -7.00 4.27 16.44
C PRO A 74 -5.62 3.74 16.84
N ALA A 75 -5.43 2.43 16.92
CA ALA A 75 -4.16 1.81 17.24
C ALA A 75 -3.31 1.49 16.00
N PHE A 76 -3.75 1.85 14.79
CA PHE A 76 -3.04 1.51 13.55
C PHE A 76 -1.58 1.96 13.58
N VAL A 77 -1.34 3.23 13.91
CA VAL A 77 0.02 3.79 13.93
C VAL A 77 0.88 3.10 14.98
N ASP A 78 0.32 2.79 16.14
CA ASP A 78 1.05 2.07 17.21
C ASP A 78 1.43 0.67 16.76
N LYS A 79 0.53 -0.02 16.07
CA LYS A 79 0.80 -1.34 15.51
C LYS A 79 1.90 -1.30 14.45
N LEU A 80 1.88 -0.27 13.61
CA LEU A 80 2.91 -0.07 12.60
C LEU A 80 4.26 0.20 13.26
N ALA A 81 4.29 1.08 14.27
CA ALA A 81 5.50 1.43 15.00
C ALA A 81 6.09 0.25 15.79
N ALA A 82 5.25 -0.68 16.20
CA ALA A 82 5.71 -1.89 16.90
C ALA A 82 6.50 -2.82 15.97
N ARG A 83 6.32 -2.70 14.66
CA ARG A 83 6.95 -3.58 13.67
C ARG A 83 8.06 -2.93 12.87
N PHE A 84 8.03 -1.62 12.68
CA PHE A 84 8.97 -0.93 11.80
C PHE A 84 9.46 0.38 12.43
N PRO A 85 10.75 0.71 12.24
CA PRO A 85 11.25 2.04 12.66
C PRO A 85 10.67 3.13 11.76
N LYS A 86 10.71 4.36 12.25
CA LYS A 86 10.12 5.52 11.58
C LYS A 86 10.77 5.86 10.23
N ASP A 87 11.98 5.39 9.99
CA ASP A 87 12.70 5.63 8.73
C ASP A 87 12.67 4.44 7.77
N ALA A 88 11.94 3.38 8.11
CA ALA A 88 11.77 2.24 7.19
C ALA A 88 11.00 2.67 5.95
N ALA A 89 11.40 2.16 4.79
CA ALA A 89 10.65 2.36 3.56
C ALA A 89 9.47 1.38 3.53
N ILE A 90 8.27 1.90 3.72
CA ILE A 90 7.04 1.12 3.85
C ILE A 90 6.08 1.46 2.73
N LEU A 91 5.65 0.44 1.99
CA LEU A 91 4.68 0.57 0.90
C LEU A 91 3.34 0.06 1.42
N LEU A 92 2.33 0.93 1.47
CA LEU A 92 1.02 0.56 1.99
C LEU A 92 0.09 0.18 0.85
N LEU A 93 -0.53 -0.99 0.97
CA LEU A 93 -1.38 -1.61 -0.06
C LEU A 93 -2.79 -1.79 0.47
N CYS A 94 -3.79 -1.32 -0.29
CA CYS A 94 -5.19 -1.64 -0.03
C CYS A 94 -5.85 -2.15 -1.31
N ARG A 95 -7.17 -2.04 -1.43
CA ARG A 95 -7.89 -2.58 -2.58
C ARG A 95 -7.67 -1.75 -3.86
N SER A 96 -7.75 -0.43 -3.74
CA SER A 96 -7.68 0.49 -4.89
C SER A 96 -6.83 1.74 -4.65
N GLY A 97 -6.23 1.88 -3.47
CA GLY A 97 -5.36 3.01 -3.12
C GLY A 97 -5.97 4.06 -2.19
N VAL A 98 -7.25 3.95 -1.82
CA VAL A 98 -7.93 4.96 -0.99
C VAL A 98 -7.63 4.80 0.49
N ARG A 99 -7.83 3.60 1.05
CA ARG A 99 -7.54 3.34 2.47
C ARG A 99 -6.05 3.50 2.76
N SER A 100 -5.20 3.05 1.86
CA SER A 100 -3.75 3.18 2.01
C SER A 100 -3.30 4.64 1.94
N HIS A 101 -4.00 5.49 1.17
CA HIS A 101 -3.77 6.94 1.18
C HIS A 101 -4.01 7.51 2.59
N HIS A 102 -5.13 7.17 3.21
CA HIS A 102 -5.44 7.65 4.56
C HIS A 102 -4.48 7.08 5.60
N ALA A 103 -4.13 5.79 5.47
CA ALA A 103 -3.19 5.15 6.37
C ALA A 103 -1.79 5.77 6.25
N ALA A 104 -1.33 6.06 5.03
CA ALA A 104 -0.04 6.71 4.80
C ALA A 104 -0.02 8.12 5.37
N THR A 105 -1.13 8.86 5.25
CA THR A 105 -1.26 10.19 5.83
C THR A 105 -1.11 10.14 7.35
N ALA A 106 -1.82 9.21 8.01
CA ALA A 106 -1.73 9.05 9.46
C ALA A 106 -0.31 8.66 9.90
N ALA A 107 0.33 7.74 9.17
CA ALA A 107 1.69 7.33 9.47
C ALA A 107 2.68 8.49 9.34
N ALA A 108 2.56 9.29 8.27
CA ALA A 108 3.43 10.45 8.07
C ALA A 108 3.26 11.49 9.18
N GLN A 109 2.01 11.73 9.61
CA GLN A 109 1.74 12.65 10.72
C GLN A 109 2.35 12.16 12.03
N ALA A 110 2.53 10.86 12.19
CA ALA A 110 3.13 10.25 13.36
C ALA A 110 4.66 10.15 13.28
N GLY A 111 5.28 10.66 12.21
CA GLY A 111 6.73 10.73 12.07
C GLY A 111 7.37 9.67 11.18
N PHE A 112 6.59 8.84 10.51
CA PHE A 112 7.14 7.92 9.49
C PHE A 112 7.54 8.73 8.27
N THR A 113 8.83 8.70 7.91
CA THR A 113 9.40 9.59 6.89
C THR A 113 9.43 8.99 5.49
N ARG A 114 9.28 7.67 5.37
CA ARG A 114 9.40 6.97 4.09
C ARG A 114 8.23 6.03 3.85
N VAL A 115 7.01 6.55 3.95
CA VAL A 115 5.78 5.81 3.70
C VAL A 115 5.22 6.19 2.35
N TYR A 116 4.88 5.20 1.54
CA TYR A 116 4.42 5.36 0.17
C TYR A 116 3.09 4.66 -0.03
N ASN A 117 2.25 5.23 -0.89
CA ASN A 117 0.99 4.60 -1.29
C ASN A 117 1.22 3.76 -2.55
N VAL A 118 0.77 2.51 -2.55
CA VAL A 118 0.73 1.71 -3.77
C VAL A 118 -0.54 2.08 -4.53
N LEU A 119 -0.36 2.80 -5.63
CA LEU A 119 -1.46 3.22 -6.49
C LEU A 119 -2.17 2.00 -7.07
N GLU A 120 -3.46 2.14 -7.37
CA GLU A 120 -4.31 1.06 -7.91
C GLU A 120 -4.59 -0.07 -6.92
N GLY A 121 -3.76 -0.26 -5.90
CA GLY A 121 -3.94 -1.29 -4.88
C GLY A 121 -3.85 -2.71 -5.42
N PHE A 122 -4.48 -3.63 -4.69
CA PHE A 122 -4.44 -5.06 -5.03
C PHE A 122 -5.39 -5.42 -6.18
N GLU A 123 -6.58 -4.81 -6.21
CA GLU A 123 -7.64 -5.13 -7.17
C GLU A 123 -7.90 -4.06 -8.23
N GLY A 124 -7.43 -2.84 -8.01
CA GLY A 124 -7.68 -1.72 -8.91
C GLY A 124 -9.06 -1.10 -8.75
N ASP A 125 -9.33 -0.14 -9.62
CA ASP A 125 -10.62 0.55 -9.64
C ASP A 125 -11.67 -0.30 -10.36
N GLN A 126 -12.95 -0.01 -10.10
CA GLN A 126 -14.06 -0.63 -10.81
C GLN A 126 -14.12 -0.10 -12.24
N ASP A 127 -14.43 -0.99 -13.19
CA ASP A 127 -14.69 -0.59 -14.56
C ASP A 127 -16.15 -0.13 -14.72
N GLU A 128 -16.59 0.15 -15.95
CA GLU A 128 -17.93 0.63 -16.22
C GLU A 128 -19.03 -0.37 -15.79
N GLU A 129 -18.69 -1.64 -15.69
CA GLU A 129 -19.60 -2.69 -15.24
C GLU A 129 -19.52 -2.94 -13.73
N GLY A 130 -18.72 -2.15 -13.01
CA GLY A 130 -18.54 -2.31 -11.60
C GLY A 130 -17.58 -3.43 -11.19
N ARG A 131 -16.78 -3.94 -12.11
CA ARG A 131 -15.84 -5.02 -11.85
C ARG A 131 -14.44 -4.50 -11.60
N ARG A 132 -13.73 -5.15 -10.67
CA ARG A 132 -12.32 -4.86 -10.38
C ARG A 132 -11.41 -5.86 -11.08
N GLY A 133 -10.14 -5.51 -11.24
CA GLY A 133 -9.15 -6.39 -11.86
C GLY A 133 -9.08 -6.27 -13.37
N THR A 134 -9.84 -5.38 -13.98
CA THR A 134 -9.84 -5.17 -15.43
C THR A 134 -9.07 -3.93 -15.86
N LEU A 135 -9.01 -2.89 -15.01
CA LEU A 135 -8.35 -1.62 -15.34
C LEU A 135 -6.95 -1.50 -14.75
N GLY A 136 -6.70 -2.11 -13.60
CA GLY A 136 -5.41 -1.98 -12.94
C GLY A 136 -5.34 -2.82 -11.67
N GLY A 137 -4.28 -2.61 -10.89
CA GLY A 137 -4.04 -3.28 -9.62
C GLY A 137 -2.94 -4.32 -9.70
N TRP A 138 -2.50 -4.77 -8.52
CA TRP A 138 -1.41 -5.74 -8.38
C TRP A 138 -1.67 -7.01 -9.19
N ARG A 139 -2.87 -7.59 -9.05
CA ARG A 139 -3.24 -8.81 -9.77
C ARG A 139 -3.34 -8.60 -11.27
N HIS A 140 -3.91 -7.47 -11.69
CA HIS A 140 -4.04 -7.12 -13.10
C HIS A 140 -2.67 -6.99 -13.77
N ALA A 141 -1.68 -6.47 -13.05
CA ALA A 141 -0.31 -6.33 -13.54
C ALA A 141 0.43 -7.68 -13.64
N GLY A 142 -0.17 -8.77 -13.21
CA GLY A 142 0.44 -10.09 -13.27
C GLY A 142 1.50 -10.35 -12.22
N LEU A 143 1.51 -9.59 -11.13
CA LEU A 143 2.50 -9.72 -10.08
C LEU A 143 2.15 -10.86 -9.12
N PRO A 144 3.15 -11.46 -8.43
CA PRO A 144 2.91 -12.63 -7.58
C PRO A 144 1.97 -12.33 -6.40
N TRP A 145 1.04 -13.22 -6.15
CA TRP A 145 0.14 -13.19 -5.01
C TRP A 145 -0.32 -14.60 -4.68
N THR A 146 -0.89 -14.77 -3.49
CA THR A 146 -1.33 -16.07 -3.01
C THR A 146 -2.69 -15.96 -2.34
N GLN A 147 -3.31 -17.11 -2.07
CA GLN A 147 -4.66 -17.18 -1.48
C GLN A 147 -4.72 -18.36 -0.52
N HIS A 148 -4.15 -18.15 0.67
CA HIS A 148 -4.20 -19.19 1.71
C HIS A 148 -4.03 -18.64 3.11
#